data_f9c6ce9e76763ce388b80b8bbb79e85a
#
_entry.id   f9c6ce9e76763ce388b80b8bbb79e85a
#
_cell.length_a   1.000
_cell.length_b   1.000
_cell.length_c   1.000
_cell.angle_alpha   90.00
_cell.angle_beta   90.00
_cell.angle_gamma   90.00
#
_symmetry.space_group_name_H-M   'P 1'
#
loop_
_entity.id
_entity.type
_entity.pdbx_description
1 polymer ?
#
loop_
_entity_poly.entity_id
_entity_poly.type
_entity_poly.pdbx_seq_one_letter_code
_entity_poly.pdbx_strand_id
1 'polypeptide(L)'
;MDINGKMNHKKLLNKTTNSFLAYAIIILLISAPLFYLVSQWLYVYETDEVLHFHKGAFIKESHKDFTQKDIDLWNKYNNEVMIVPDMGVTKDSIVGKMLYDSIAKEKEPFRVLYAPVTINGKKYTYTEKINLLEMEGMVFSIAGMFLFIIIMLLIGIIWISKATATKIWSPFYNTLNQIQDF
;
A
#
# COMPACT_ATOMS: atom_id res chain seq x y z
N MET A 1 -48.25 -15.89 -28.46
CA MET A 1 -47.67 -15.86 -27.09
C MET A 1 -46.23 -16.30 -27.23
N ASP A 2 -45.32 -15.31 -27.49
CA ASP A 2 -43.93 -15.60 -27.90
C ASP A 2 -43.03 -15.72 -26.66
N ILE A 3 -43.00 -16.91 -26.09
CA ILE A 3 -42.10 -17.28 -24.98
C ILE A 3 -40.62 -17.26 -25.44
N ASN A 4 -40.36 -17.49 -26.73
CA ASN A 4 -39.01 -17.55 -27.31
C ASN A 4 -38.35 -16.17 -27.39
N GLY A 5 -39.08 -15.10 -27.69
CA GLY A 5 -38.50 -13.75 -27.70
C GLY A 5 -38.03 -13.29 -26.34
N LYS A 6 -38.83 -13.50 -25.27
CA LYS A 6 -38.46 -13.17 -23.90
C LYS A 6 -37.24 -13.94 -23.35
N MET A 7 -37.09 -15.20 -23.79
CA MET A 7 -35.93 -16.04 -23.39
C MET A 7 -34.63 -15.61 -24.06
N ASN A 8 -34.68 -15.16 -25.31
CA ASN A 8 -33.48 -14.74 -26.06
C ASN A 8 -32.91 -13.44 -25.51
N HIS A 9 -33.75 -12.53 -25.02
CA HIS A 9 -33.33 -11.25 -24.45
C HIS A 9 -32.71 -11.36 -23.09
N LYS A 10 -33.25 -12.17 -22.19
CA LYS A 10 -32.61 -12.49 -20.92
C LYS A 10 -31.20 -13.08 -21.14
N LYS A 11 -31.02 -13.89 -22.20
CA LYS A 11 -29.72 -14.45 -22.56
C LYS A 11 -28.74 -13.40 -23.03
N LEU A 12 -29.14 -12.45 -23.88
CA LEU A 12 -28.29 -11.37 -24.38
C LEU A 12 -27.86 -10.43 -23.24
N LEU A 13 -28.81 -9.99 -22.42
CA LEU A 13 -28.53 -9.14 -21.27
C LEU A 13 -27.57 -9.80 -20.30
N ASN A 14 -27.86 -11.05 -19.92
CA ASN A 14 -26.97 -11.81 -19.03
C ASN A 14 -25.58 -12.03 -19.63
N LYS A 15 -25.49 -12.25 -20.96
CA LYS A 15 -24.20 -12.38 -21.64
C LYS A 15 -23.38 -11.09 -21.57
N THR A 16 -24.01 -9.94 -21.82
CA THR A 16 -23.34 -8.64 -21.75
C THR A 16 -22.92 -8.32 -20.33
N THR A 17 -23.81 -8.47 -19.35
CA THR A 17 -23.51 -8.24 -17.94
C THR A 17 -22.40 -9.15 -17.44
N ASN A 18 -22.42 -10.44 -17.81
CA ASN A 18 -21.36 -11.37 -17.44
C ASN A 18 -20.00 -11.04 -18.07
N SER A 19 -20.00 -10.52 -19.31
CA SER A 19 -18.75 -10.08 -19.97
C SER A 19 -18.15 -8.85 -19.26
N PHE A 20 -18.98 -7.88 -18.88
CA PHE A 20 -18.52 -6.74 -18.08
C PHE A 20 -18.01 -7.17 -16.69
N LEU A 21 -18.73 -8.08 -16.05
CA LEU A 21 -18.34 -8.62 -14.76
C LEU A 21 -17.00 -9.37 -14.84
N ALA A 22 -16.83 -10.21 -15.86
CA ALA A 22 -15.59 -10.93 -16.09
C ALA A 22 -14.41 -9.97 -16.32
N TYR A 23 -14.61 -8.94 -17.15
CA TYR A 23 -13.61 -7.89 -17.38
C TYR A 23 -13.25 -7.14 -16.10
N ALA A 24 -14.24 -6.75 -15.30
CA ALA A 24 -14.02 -6.07 -14.03
C ALA A 24 -13.25 -6.96 -13.03
N ILE A 25 -13.57 -8.26 -12.96
CA ILE A 25 -12.85 -9.22 -12.11
C ILE A 25 -11.39 -9.36 -12.57
N ILE A 26 -11.13 -9.43 -13.87
CA ILE A 26 -9.76 -9.53 -14.41
C ILE A 26 -8.95 -8.28 -14.03
N ILE A 27 -9.52 -7.08 -14.22
CA ILE A 27 -8.84 -5.84 -13.83
C ILE A 27 -8.53 -5.84 -12.33
N LEU A 28 -9.48 -6.27 -11.50
CA LEU A 28 -9.33 -6.32 -10.05
C LEU A 28 -8.23 -7.30 -9.63
N LEU A 29 -8.18 -8.48 -10.25
CA LEU A 29 -7.14 -9.49 -9.99
C LEU A 29 -5.74 -9.01 -10.37
N ILE A 30 -5.62 -8.14 -11.37
CA ILE A 30 -4.33 -7.56 -11.79
C ILE A 30 -3.97 -6.34 -10.93
N SER A 31 -4.95 -5.45 -10.65
CA SER A 31 -4.70 -4.20 -9.94
C SER A 31 -4.38 -4.40 -8.46
N ALA A 32 -4.94 -5.40 -7.80
CA ALA A 32 -4.70 -5.63 -6.38
C ALA A 32 -3.22 -5.97 -6.07
N PRO A 33 -2.58 -6.97 -6.71
CA PRO A 33 -1.16 -7.22 -6.48
C PRO A 33 -0.27 -6.08 -6.97
N LEU A 34 -0.64 -5.39 -8.06
CA LEU A 34 0.10 -4.23 -8.54
C LEU A 34 0.08 -3.09 -7.51
N PHE A 35 -1.08 -2.81 -6.94
CA PHE A 35 -1.23 -1.81 -5.89
C PHE A 35 -0.37 -2.16 -4.67
N TYR A 36 -0.38 -3.43 -4.24
CA TYR A 36 0.46 -3.88 -3.13
C TYR A 36 1.95 -3.65 -3.40
N LEU A 37 2.45 -4.06 -4.57
CA LEU A 37 3.85 -3.89 -4.95
C LEU A 37 4.27 -2.42 -5.01
N VAL A 38 3.44 -1.56 -5.60
CA VAL A 38 3.69 -0.12 -5.70
C VAL A 38 3.69 0.52 -4.30
N SER A 39 2.73 0.17 -3.45
CA SER A 39 2.64 0.70 -2.09
C SER A 39 3.84 0.28 -1.25
N GLN A 40 4.27 -0.98 -1.35
CA GLN A 40 5.45 -1.47 -0.63
C GLN A 40 6.73 -0.79 -1.11
N TRP A 41 6.89 -0.61 -2.43
CA TRP A 41 8.03 0.11 -2.99
C TRP A 41 8.07 1.57 -2.53
N LEU A 42 6.94 2.28 -2.61
CA LEU A 42 6.82 3.67 -2.18
C LEU A 42 7.15 3.81 -0.68
N TYR A 43 6.65 2.89 0.12
CA TYR A 43 6.89 2.90 1.56
C TYR A 43 8.37 2.75 1.91
N VAL A 44 9.07 1.79 1.29
CA VAL A 44 10.52 1.63 1.49
C VAL A 44 11.27 2.89 1.07
N TYR A 45 10.87 3.51 -0.04
CA TYR A 45 11.46 4.74 -0.54
C TYR A 45 11.28 5.90 0.46
N GLU A 46 10.06 6.11 0.97
CA GLU A 46 9.78 7.14 1.96
C GLU A 46 10.51 6.90 3.28
N THR A 47 10.62 5.64 3.72
CA THR A 47 11.40 5.28 4.92
C THR A 47 12.88 5.65 4.75
N ASP A 48 13.45 5.41 3.58
CA ASP A 48 14.84 5.78 3.28
C ASP A 48 15.02 7.32 3.30
N GLU A 49 14.05 8.07 2.79
CA GLU A 49 14.06 9.54 2.83
C GLU A 49 13.96 10.08 4.27
N VAL A 50 13.11 9.49 5.10
CA VAL A 50 12.96 9.83 6.53
C VAL A 50 14.27 9.58 7.27
N LEU A 51 14.95 8.46 7.05
CA LEU A 51 16.26 8.15 7.63
C LEU A 51 17.31 9.21 7.27
N HIS A 52 17.35 9.64 6.01
CA HIS A 52 18.24 10.72 5.57
C HIS A 52 17.89 12.07 6.19
N PHE A 53 16.60 12.37 6.32
CA PHE A 53 16.11 13.59 6.94
C PHE A 53 16.50 13.66 8.43
N HIS A 54 16.28 12.58 9.19
CA HIS A 54 16.62 12.50 10.60
C HIS A 54 18.13 12.65 10.82
N LYS A 55 18.94 11.98 10.01
CA LYS A 55 20.40 12.18 10.03
C LYS A 55 20.75 13.63 9.75
N GLY A 56 20.12 14.26 8.76
CA GLY A 56 20.35 15.66 8.42
C GLY A 56 20.01 16.61 9.57
N ALA A 57 18.91 16.35 10.27
CA ALA A 57 18.51 17.07 11.47
C ALA A 57 19.53 16.86 12.61
N PHE A 58 19.91 15.62 12.87
CA PHE A 58 20.94 15.27 13.85
C PHE A 58 22.24 16.03 13.64
N ILE A 59 22.74 16.12 12.39
CA ILE A 59 24.00 16.83 12.08
C ILE A 59 23.87 18.35 12.25
N LYS A 60 22.68 18.92 12.01
CA LYS A 60 22.43 20.36 12.13
C LYS A 60 22.25 20.82 13.57
N GLU A 61 21.57 20.00 14.36
CA GLU A 61 21.35 20.28 15.77
C GLU A 61 22.61 19.95 16.58
N SER A 62 22.98 20.73 17.51
CA SER A 62 24.12 20.83 18.45
C SER A 62 24.89 19.56 18.87
N HIS A 63 24.77 18.44 18.18
CA HIS A 63 25.46 17.19 18.52
C HIS A 63 26.98 17.21 18.25
N LYS A 64 27.45 18.27 17.59
CA LYS A 64 28.89 18.49 17.30
C LYS A 64 29.73 18.55 18.59
N ASP A 65 29.13 18.97 19.70
CA ASP A 65 29.79 19.22 20.98
C ASP A 65 29.52 18.11 22.00
N PHE A 66 28.89 16.98 21.59
CA PHE A 66 28.65 15.87 22.50
C PHE A 66 29.95 15.32 23.08
N THR A 67 30.02 15.25 24.39
CA THR A 67 31.07 14.50 25.10
C THR A 67 30.78 13.00 25.03
N GLN A 68 31.75 12.17 25.43
CA GLN A 68 31.53 10.71 25.52
C GLN A 68 30.36 10.37 26.46
N LYS A 69 30.20 11.11 27.55
CA LYS A 69 29.07 10.96 28.46
C LYS A 69 27.72 11.23 27.81
N ASP A 70 27.67 12.24 26.94
CA ASP A 70 26.45 12.59 26.24
C ASP A 70 26.07 11.51 25.23
N ILE A 71 27.06 10.93 24.53
CA ILE A 71 26.85 9.81 23.61
C ILE A 71 26.34 8.57 24.39
N ASP A 72 26.94 8.24 25.52
CA ASP A 72 26.51 7.11 26.35
C ASP A 72 25.08 7.31 26.87
N LEU A 73 24.74 8.55 27.25
CA LEU A 73 23.42 8.91 27.71
C LEU A 73 22.40 8.86 26.57
N TRP A 74 22.77 9.39 25.39
CA TRP A 74 21.97 9.30 24.16
C TRP A 74 21.63 7.85 23.83
N ASN A 75 22.63 6.99 23.72
CA ASN A 75 22.45 5.57 23.40
C ASN A 75 21.64 4.80 24.46
N LYS A 76 21.67 5.25 25.72
CA LYS A 76 20.88 4.64 26.78
C LYS A 76 19.37 4.91 26.64
N TYR A 77 19.01 6.08 26.13
CA TYR A 77 17.61 6.50 26.05
C TYR A 77 17.02 6.37 24.64
N ASN A 78 17.87 6.19 23.61
CA ASN A 78 17.43 6.04 22.23
C ASN A 78 17.77 4.63 21.72
N ASN A 79 16.75 3.79 21.59
CA ASN A 79 16.94 2.41 21.08
C ASN A 79 16.93 2.34 19.56
N GLU A 80 16.43 3.36 18.89
CA GLU A 80 16.28 3.40 17.43
C GLU A 80 17.46 4.12 16.77
N VAL A 81 17.98 5.14 17.44
CA VAL A 81 19.11 5.98 16.98
C VAL A 81 20.29 5.82 17.91
N MET A 82 21.39 5.33 17.40
CA MET A 82 22.62 5.09 18.18
C MET A 82 23.83 5.72 17.52
N ILE A 83 24.77 6.20 18.34
CA ILE A 83 26.08 6.68 17.94
C ILE A 83 27.10 5.63 18.40
N VAL A 84 27.65 4.89 17.47
CA VAL A 84 28.61 3.82 17.75
C VAL A 84 30.03 4.20 17.31
N PRO A 85 31.06 3.56 17.83
CA PRO A 85 32.44 3.74 17.34
C PRO A 85 32.50 3.60 15.82
N ASP A 86 33.49 4.26 15.20
CA ASP A 86 33.68 4.23 13.75
C ASP A 86 33.73 2.78 13.23
N MET A 87 32.77 2.43 12.38
CA MET A 87 32.65 1.14 11.72
C MET A 87 33.33 1.12 10.34
N GLY A 88 34.06 2.17 9.98
CA GLY A 88 34.69 2.30 8.66
C GLY A 88 33.74 2.68 7.54
N VAL A 89 32.55 3.18 7.87
CA VAL A 89 31.55 3.64 6.89
C VAL A 89 32.03 4.96 6.30
N THR A 90 32.22 5.01 4.98
CA THR A 90 32.70 6.22 4.29
C THR A 90 31.58 7.06 3.67
N LYS A 91 30.43 6.47 3.43
CA LYS A 91 29.21 7.11 2.89
C LYS A 91 27.97 6.50 3.51
N ASP A 92 26.85 7.22 3.42
CA ASP A 92 25.56 6.71 3.87
C ASP A 92 25.23 5.39 3.18
N SER A 93 24.78 4.43 3.97
CA SER A 93 24.36 3.12 3.50
C SER A 93 23.09 2.70 4.23
N ILE A 94 22.02 2.45 3.49
CA ILE A 94 20.76 1.95 4.02
C ILE A 94 20.60 0.50 3.59
N VAL A 95 20.32 -0.38 4.53
CA VAL A 95 20.15 -1.82 4.29
C VAL A 95 18.89 -2.34 4.98
N GLY A 96 18.23 -3.30 4.34
CA GLY A 96 17.17 -4.10 4.97
C GLY A 96 17.78 -5.20 5.84
N LYS A 97 17.34 -5.31 7.09
CA LYS A 97 17.79 -6.35 8.02
C LYS A 97 16.63 -6.91 8.82
N MET A 98 16.66 -8.24 9.06
CA MET A 98 15.81 -8.87 10.06
C MET A 98 16.45 -8.73 11.43
N LEU A 99 15.86 -7.91 12.30
CA LEU A 99 16.35 -7.69 13.65
C LEU A 99 15.32 -8.21 14.66
N TYR A 100 15.81 -8.64 15.82
CA TYR A 100 14.94 -9.05 16.93
C TYR A 100 14.32 -7.80 17.57
N ASP A 101 12.99 -7.74 17.58
CA ASP A 101 12.25 -6.73 18.33
C ASP A 101 11.94 -7.26 19.73
N SER A 102 12.37 -6.52 20.75
CA SER A 102 12.17 -6.90 22.14
C SER A 102 10.73 -6.72 22.63
N ILE A 103 9.95 -5.89 21.96
CA ILE A 103 8.54 -5.61 22.29
C ILE A 103 7.67 -6.69 21.66
N ALA A 104 7.82 -6.95 20.37
CA ALA A 104 7.10 -7.98 19.64
C ALA A 104 7.59 -9.40 19.96
N LYS A 105 8.82 -9.54 20.51
CA LYS A 105 9.50 -10.81 20.83
C LYS A 105 9.73 -11.72 19.62
N GLU A 106 9.84 -11.13 18.43
CA GLU A 106 10.11 -11.85 17.19
C GLU A 106 11.08 -11.07 16.29
N LYS A 107 11.50 -11.71 15.18
CA LYS A 107 12.36 -11.05 14.19
C LYS A 107 11.48 -10.30 13.20
N GLU A 108 11.73 -9.01 13.07
CA GLU A 108 10.99 -8.11 12.21
C GLU A 108 11.89 -7.46 11.16
N PRO A 109 11.35 -7.04 10.01
CA PRO A 109 12.10 -6.34 8.99
C PRO A 109 12.34 -4.90 9.39
N PHE A 110 13.60 -4.47 9.40
CA PHE A 110 14.01 -3.09 9.64
C PHE A 110 14.76 -2.51 8.45
N ARG A 111 14.57 -1.20 8.22
CA ARG A 111 15.51 -0.39 7.42
C ARG A 111 16.53 0.21 8.39
N VAL A 112 17.79 0.04 8.09
CA VAL A 112 18.89 0.48 8.96
C VAL A 112 19.82 1.37 8.16
N LEU A 113 19.95 2.64 8.59
CA LEU A 113 20.92 3.59 8.08
C LEU A 113 22.22 3.47 8.86
N TYR A 114 23.33 3.41 8.17
CA TYR A 114 24.69 3.60 8.67
C TYR A 114 25.28 4.83 8.00
N ALA A 115 25.69 5.81 8.78
CA ALA A 115 26.23 7.05 8.22
C ALA A 115 27.47 7.51 9.02
N PRO A 116 28.50 8.00 8.34
CA PRO A 116 29.67 8.57 9.01
C PRO A 116 29.29 9.91 9.65
N VAL A 117 29.67 10.12 10.91
CA VAL A 117 29.53 11.40 11.62
C VAL A 117 30.80 11.75 12.35
N THR A 118 31.07 13.03 12.51
CA THR A 118 32.21 13.52 13.29
C THR A 118 31.71 14.33 14.47
N ILE A 119 32.08 13.93 15.67
CA ILE A 119 31.71 14.57 16.93
C ILE A 119 33.00 14.91 17.67
N ASN A 120 33.22 16.18 18.01
CA ASN A 120 34.45 16.67 18.66
C ASN A 120 35.74 16.19 17.96
N GLY A 121 35.77 16.19 16.61
CA GLY A 121 36.90 15.76 15.82
C GLY A 121 37.15 14.26 15.76
N LYS A 122 36.34 13.44 16.46
CA LYS A 122 36.43 11.98 16.42
C LYS A 122 35.34 11.42 15.47
N LYS A 123 35.73 10.36 14.75
CA LYS A 123 34.81 9.65 13.85
C LYS A 123 33.95 8.67 14.62
N TYR A 124 32.67 8.67 14.29
CA TYR A 124 31.66 7.73 14.77
C TYR A 124 30.80 7.28 13.59
N THR A 125 30.00 6.23 13.82
CA THR A 125 28.95 5.84 12.91
C THR A 125 27.60 6.13 13.55
N TYR A 126 26.79 6.97 12.90
CA TYR A 126 25.38 7.15 13.21
C TYR A 126 24.63 5.94 12.68
N THR A 127 23.84 5.31 13.52
CA THR A 127 22.96 4.20 13.11
C THR A 127 21.54 4.52 13.53
N GLU A 128 20.62 4.36 12.59
CA GLU A 128 19.20 4.50 12.85
C GLU A 128 18.44 3.35 12.21
N LYS A 129 17.45 2.82 12.92
CA LYS A 129 16.62 1.72 12.44
C LYS A 129 15.14 2.10 12.51
N ILE A 130 14.41 1.81 11.44
CA ILE A 130 12.95 1.97 11.37
C ILE A 130 12.34 0.61 11.09
N ASN A 131 11.35 0.22 11.89
CA ASN A 131 10.60 -1.02 11.71
C ASN A 131 9.63 -0.88 10.52
N LEU A 132 9.64 -1.87 9.63
CA LEU A 132 8.75 -1.90 8.47
C LEU A 132 7.40 -2.57 8.75
N LEU A 133 7.28 -3.34 9.83
CA LEU A 133 6.09 -4.13 10.10
C LEU A 133 4.87 -3.28 10.48
N GLU A 134 5.07 -2.20 11.22
CA GLU A 134 3.97 -1.32 11.62
C GLU A 134 3.19 -0.75 10.42
N MET A 135 3.87 -0.59 9.30
CA MET A 135 3.27 -0.05 8.07
C MET A 135 2.69 -1.13 7.15
N GLU A 136 3.14 -2.40 7.26
CA GLU A 136 2.48 -3.49 6.52
C GLU A 136 1.00 -3.60 6.93
N GLY A 137 0.68 -3.49 8.21
CA GLY A 137 -0.70 -3.45 8.71
C GLY A 137 -1.52 -2.30 8.13
N MET A 138 -0.91 -1.12 7.98
CA MET A 138 -1.57 0.05 7.36
C MET A 138 -1.81 -0.18 5.86
N VAL A 139 -0.82 -0.68 5.11
CA VAL A 139 -0.96 -1.01 3.68
C VAL A 139 -2.04 -2.07 3.47
N PHE A 140 -2.09 -3.13 4.29
CA PHE A 140 -3.15 -4.13 4.23
C PHE A 140 -4.52 -3.56 4.54
N SER A 141 -4.64 -2.65 5.51
CA SER A 141 -5.90 -1.99 5.85
C SER A 141 -6.41 -1.11 4.70
N ILE A 142 -5.53 -0.34 4.08
CA ILE A 142 -5.85 0.49 2.92
C ILE A 142 -6.26 -0.39 1.73
N ALA A 143 -5.48 -1.43 1.43
CA ALA A 143 -5.80 -2.39 0.37
C ALA A 143 -7.14 -3.09 0.60
N GLY A 144 -7.43 -3.49 1.83
CA GLY A 144 -8.71 -4.07 2.23
C GLY A 144 -9.89 -3.12 2.04
N MET A 145 -9.72 -1.84 2.39
CA MET A 145 -10.74 -0.82 2.17
C MET A 145 -10.99 -0.57 0.67
N PHE A 146 -9.94 -0.50 -0.15
CA PHE A 146 -10.10 -0.39 -1.61
C PHE A 146 -10.82 -1.60 -2.20
N LEU A 147 -10.45 -2.80 -1.78
CA LEU A 147 -11.12 -4.02 -2.22
C LEU A 147 -12.61 -4.01 -1.85
N PHE A 148 -12.96 -3.58 -0.64
CA PHE A 148 -14.34 -3.43 -0.21
C PHE A 148 -15.12 -2.44 -1.09
N ILE A 149 -14.53 -1.28 -1.39
CA ILE A 149 -15.14 -0.26 -2.27
C ILE A 149 -15.38 -0.84 -3.67
N ILE A 150 -14.40 -1.55 -4.23
CA ILE A 150 -14.53 -2.16 -5.56
C ILE A 150 -15.65 -3.20 -5.58
N ILE A 151 -15.76 -4.06 -4.57
CA ILE A 151 -16.85 -5.04 -4.46
C ILE A 151 -18.20 -4.33 -4.40
N MET A 152 -18.34 -3.27 -3.62
CA MET A 152 -19.57 -2.48 -3.52
C MET A 152 -19.94 -1.83 -4.86
N LEU A 153 -18.94 -1.30 -5.59
CA LEU A 153 -19.16 -0.74 -6.94
C LEU A 153 -19.62 -1.82 -7.92
N LEU A 154 -19.03 -3.01 -7.91
CA LEU A 154 -19.44 -4.11 -8.78
C LEU A 154 -20.89 -4.56 -8.49
N ILE A 155 -21.27 -4.68 -7.22
CA ILE A 155 -22.66 -4.97 -6.83
C ILE A 155 -23.60 -3.88 -7.33
N GLY A 156 -23.23 -2.60 -7.17
CA GLY A 156 -24.00 -1.45 -7.65
C GLY A 156 -24.18 -1.47 -9.18
N ILE A 157 -23.13 -1.73 -9.94
CA ILE A 157 -23.16 -1.84 -11.40
C ILE A 157 -24.10 -2.97 -11.84
N ILE A 158 -24.03 -4.14 -11.22
CA ILE A 158 -24.91 -5.27 -11.52
C ILE A 158 -26.37 -4.91 -11.24
N TRP A 159 -26.64 -4.27 -10.12
CA TRP A 159 -27.98 -3.87 -9.73
C TRP A 159 -28.56 -2.82 -10.68
N ILE A 160 -27.82 -1.76 -10.97
CA ILE A 160 -28.21 -0.69 -11.90
C ILE A 160 -28.39 -1.26 -13.31
N SER A 161 -27.48 -2.10 -13.80
CA SER A 161 -27.55 -2.71 -15.11
C SER A 161 -28.83 -3.55 -15.26
N LYS A 162 -29.20 -4.35 -14.25
CA LYS A 162 -30.44 -5.12 -14.25
C LYS A 162 -31.70 -4.22 -14.21
N ALA A 163 -31.69 -3.18 -13.37
CA ALA A 163 -32.83 -2.27 -13.25
C ALA A 163 -33.04 -1.43 -14.53
N THR A 164 -31.95 -0.95 -15.13
CA THR A 164 -31.99 -0.12 -16.35
C THR A 164 -32.42 -0.93 -17.56
N ALA A 165 -31.92 -2.16 -17.69
CA ALA A 165 -32.27 -3.03 -18.79
C ALA A 165 -33.76 -3.37 -18.82
N THR A 166 -34.36 -3.67 -17.68
CA THR A 166 -35.82 -3.90 -17.62
C THR A 166 -36.63 -2.68 -17.97
N LYS A 167 -36.16 -1.46 -17.66
CA LYS A 167 -36.88 -0.21 -17.88
C LYS A 167 -36.77 0.29 -19.33
N ILE A 168 -35.62 0.16 -19.97
CA ILE A 168 -35.36 0.66 -21.34
C ILE A 168 -35.97 -0.28 -22.38
N TRP A 169 -35.97 -1.59 -22.15
CA TRP A 169 -36.45 -2.55 -23.14
C TRP A 169 -37.96 -2.81 -23.06
N SER A 170 -38.61 -2.51 -21.94
CA SER A 170 -40.07 -2.68 -21.79
C SER A 170 -40.89 -1.93 -22.83
N PRO A 171 -40.66 -0.62 -23.13
CA PRO A 171 -41.42 0.10 -24.16
C PRO A 171 -41.18 -0.47 -25.57
N PHE A 172 -39.99 -0.84 -25.91
CA PHE A 172 -39.64 -1.38 -27.22
C PHE A 172 -40.38 -2.70 -27.50
N TYR A 173 -40.50 -3.56 -26.49
CA TYR A 173 -41.28 -4.79 -26.63
C TYR A 173 -42.76 -4.60 -26.72
N ASN A 174 -43.32 -3.62 -26.01
CA ASN A 174 -44.71 -3.30 -26.14
C ASN A 174 -45.06 -2.82 -27.56
N THR A 175 -44.17 -2.06 -28.20
CA THR A 175 -44.32 -1.62 -29.58
C THR A 175 -44.17 -2.79 -30.58
N LEU A 176 -43.23 -3.70 -30.36
CA LEU A 176 -43.03 -4.86 -31.23
C LEU A 176 -44.22 -5.84 -31.17
N ASN A 177 -44.76 -6.08 -29.97
CA ASN A 177 -45.96 -6.90 -29.82
C ASN A 177 -47.20 -6.28 -30.48
N GLN A 178 -47.34 -4.94 -30.45
CA GLN A 178 -48.42 -4.24 -31.17
C GLN A 178 -48.31 -4.35 -32.70
N ILE A 179 -47.11 -4.51 -33.26
CA ILE A 179 -46.91 -4.68 -34.73
C ILE A 179 -47.16 -6.14 -35.15
N GLN A 180 -47.00 -7.12 -34.26
CA GLN A 180 -47.27 -8.53 -34.55
C GLN A 180 -48.75 -8.91 -34.48
N ASP A 181 -49.56 -8.13 -33.79
CA ASP A 181 -51.02 -8.35 -33.67
C ASP A 181 -51.81 -7.72 -34.82
N PHE A 182 -51.12 -7.13 -35.82
CA PHE A 182 -51.67 -6.67 -37.12
C PHE A 182 -51.31 -7.64 -38.22
#